data_7640bf75bbb73e7b2dd63587438ef5fb
#
_entry.id   7640bf75bbb73e7b2dd63587438ef5fb
#
_cell.length_a   1.000
_cell.length_b   1.000
_cell.length_c   1.000
_cell.angle_alpha   90.00
_cell.angle_beta   90.00
_cell.angle_gamma   90.00
#
_symmetry.space_group_name_H-M   'P 1'
#
loop_
_entity.id
_entity.type
_entity.pdbx_description
1 polymer ?
#
loop_
_entity_poly.entity_id
_entity_poly.type
_entity_poly.pdbx_seq_one_letter_code
_entity_poly.pdbx_strand_id
1 'polypeptide(L)'
;MEDLRQQIEKRRAFAIISHPDAGKTTLTEKFLLYGGAIQQAGTVKGKKNSKHATSDWMEIEKQRGISVTSSVLQFNYQGYCINILDTPGHQDFSEDTYRTLMAADCAVMVIDASKGVEDQTRKLFKVCTMRHIPIFTFINKMDREARDPYELMEEIEQELGIETCPVNWPIGSGKRFAGVYERNDQEVIRFIPVDGGKKEVETEILKADDPKLKEYVEDELYDKLQEDIELLDMAGNEFSLEAVRAGKLSPVCFGSALTNFGIEPFLKHFLNMTTPPTPRTADGEVIDPYQENFSAFVFKIQANMNARHRDRMAFFRICSGKFEKGMEVYHYQGKKKIKLNQSKQLMADERSEVNEAYAGDVIGVFDPGIFSIGDTITTGKKHFAFEGIPTFAPEHFAMIRNKDTMKRKQFVKGVEQIAKEGAIQIFTELGGGMEEIIVGVVGVLQFEVLEHRLKNEYNVEIHKSPLPYQYIRWVKEGTDLKSLNLSSDTRKVQDLKGQPLLLFTNDWGVRWAQDKNKGLELLEFSKN
;
A
#
# COMPACT_ATOMS: atom_id res chain seq x y z
N MET A 1 16.49 -17.08 -22.43
CA MET A 1 15.20 -16.37 -22.68
C MET A 1 14.00 -17.13 -22.11
N GLU A 2 13.89 -18.43 -22.34
CA GLU A 2 12.78 -19.25 -21.82
C GLU A 2 12.72 -19.30 -20.30
N ASP A 3 13.87 -19.40 -19.64
CA ASP A 3 13.96 -19.35 -18.17
C ASP A 3 13.55 -17.99 -17.58
N LEU A 4 13.99 -16.86 -18.18
CA LEU A 4 13.62 -15.51 -17.75
C LEU A 4 12.10 -15.31 -17.80
N ARG A 5 11.46 -15.70 -18.90
CA ARG A 5 10.02 -15.57 -19.08
C ARG A 5 9.25 -16.38 -18.06
N GLN A 6 9.62 -17.65 -17.85
CA GLN A 6 8.99 -18.51 -16.85
C GLN A 6 9.11 -17.95 -15.43
N GLN A 7 10.28 -17.39 -15.10
CA GLN A 7 10.49 -16.77 -13.80
C GLN A 7 9.60 -15.54 -13.59
N ILE A 8 9.43 -14.69 -14.61
CA ILE A 8 8.57 -13.52 -14.54
C ILE A 8 7.09 -13.92 -14.46
N GLU A 9 6.65 -14.90 -15.23
CA GLU A 9 5.26 -15.38 -15.25
C GLU A 9 4.78 -15.96 -13.91
N LYS A 10 5.68 -16.42 -13.06
CA LYS A 10 5.37 -16.91 -11.71
C LYS A 10 5.18 -15.79 -10.68
N ARG A 11 5.54 -14.53 -10.98
CA ARG A 11 5.50 -13.44 -10.01
C ARG A 11 4.13 -12.79 -9.95
N ARG A 12 3.72 -12.51 -8.72
CA ARG A 12 2.51 -11.75 -8.40
C ARG A 12 2.85 -10.69 -7.38
N ALA A 13 2.54 -9.43 -7.68
CA ALA A 13 2.73 -8.33 -6.74
C ALA A 13 1.40 -7.59 -6.57
N PHE A 14 0.86 -7.63 -5.38
CA PHE A 14 -0.41 -6.97 -5.08
C PHE A 14 -0.38 -6.19 -3.77
N ALA A 15 -1.15 -5.13 -3.74
CA ALA A 15 -1.37 -4.36 -2.53
C ALA A 15 -2.69 -4.78 -1.86
N ILE A 16 -2.75 -4.67 -0.54
CA ILE A 16 -3.99 -4.86 0.21
C ILE A 16 -4.46 -3.49 0.68
N ILE A 17 -5.67 -3.11 0.29
CA ILE A 17 -6.30 -1.82 0.61
C ILE A 17 -7.58 -2.05 1.41
N SER A 18 -7.85 -1.17 2.37
CA SER A 18 -9.08 -1.21 3.16
C SER A 18 -9.29 0.06 3.97
N HIS A 19 -10.49 0.21 4.49
CA HIS A 19 -10.72 1.09 5.65
C HIS A 19 -10.02 0.53 6.91
N PRO A 20 -9.61 1.38 7.88
CA PRO A 20 -9.11 0.91 9.17
C PRO A 20 -10.05 -0.10 9.83
N ASP A 21 -9.48 -1.10 10.48
CA ASP A 21 -10.21 -2.18 11.17
C ASP A 21 -11.05 -3.13 10.26
N ALA A 22 -11.04 -3.01 8.93
CA ALA A 22 -11.71 -3.97 8.04
C ALA A 22 -11.09 -5.38 8.05
N GLY A 23 -9.89 -5.52 8.63
CA GLY A 23 -9.21 -6.81 8.81
C GLY A 23 -8.05 -7.06 7.85
N LYS A 24 -7.50 -6.00 7.24
CA LYS A 24 -6.37 -6.05 6.30
C LYS A 24 -5.17 -6.82 6.88
N THR A 25 -4.63 -6.37 8.01
CA THR A 25 -3.46 -6.99 8.65
C THR A 25 -3.73 -8.46 9.03
N THR A 26 -4.97 -8.77 9.46
CA THR A 26 -5.37 -10.15 9.72
C THR A 26 -5.34 -10.98 8.44
N LEU A 27 -5.84 -10.46 7.32
CA LEU A 27 -5.81 -11.15 6.03
C LEU A 27 -4.38 -11.37 5.54
N THR A 28 -3.50 -10.37 5.68
CA THR A 28 -2.06 -10.48 5.36
C THR A 28 -1.41 -11.63 6.14
N GLU A 29 -1.63 -11.70 7.44
CA GLU A 29 -1.13 -12.79 8.31
C GLU A 29 -1.64 -14.18 7.85
N LYS A 30 -2.89 -14.25 7.37
CA LYS A 30 -3.44 -15.51 6.86
C LYS A 30 -2.82 -15.93 5.55
N PHE A 31 -2.55 -15.00 4.63
CA PHE A 31 -1.81 -15.33 3.40
C PHE A 31 -0.41 -15.87 3.71
N LEU A 32 0.29 -15.28 4.68
CA LEU A 32 1.58 -15.79 5.14
C LEU A 32 1.48 -17.18 5.77
N LEU A 33 0.39 -17.46 6.52
CA LEU A 33 0.12 -18.76 7.12
C LEU A 33 -0.08 -19.84 6.04
N TYR A 34 -0.99 -19.61 5.09
CA TYR A 34 -1.25 -20.55 3.99
C TYR A 34 -0.08 -20.68 3.02
N GLY A 35 0.74 -19.64 2.90
CA GLY A 35 2.01 -19.69 2.17
C GLY A 35 3.14 -20.41 2.90
N GLY A 36 2.90 -20.90 4.13
CA GLY A 36 3.91 -21.57 4.96
C GLY A 36 5.04 -20.66 5.43
N ALA A 37 4.91 -19.35 5.24
CA ALA A 37 5.92 -18.38 5.65
C ALA A 37 5.95 -18.15 7.18
N ILE A 38 4.82 -18.40 7.85
CA ILE A 38 4.69 -18.37 9.32
C ILE A 38 3.96 -19.63 9.80
N GLN A 39 4.31 -20.11 10.99
CA GLN A 39 3.67 -21.29 11.58
C GLN A 39 2.36 -20.98 12.30
N GLN A 40 2.18 -19.75 12.77
CA GLN A 40 0.97 -19.28 13.45
C GLN A 40 0.76 -17.80 13.13
N ALA A 41 -0.47 -17.44 12.78
CA ALA A 41 -0.81 -16.05 12.52
C ALA A 41 -0.76 -15.22 13.82
N GLY A 42 -0.19 -14.01 13.73
CA GLY A 42 -0.20 -13.01 14.79
C GLY A 42 -1.56 -12.31 14.94
N THR A 43 -1.69 -11.44 15.94
CA THR A 43 -2.91 -10.67 16.19
C THR A 43 -2.61 -9.18 16.34
N VAL A 44 -3.45 -8.33 15.76
CA VAL A 44 -3.32 -6.85 15.84
C VAL A 44 -3.68 -6.35 17.25
N LYS A 45 -4.70 -6.93 17.89
CA LYS A 45 -5.15 -6.60 19.25
C LYS A 45 -4.84 -7.77 20.19
N GLY A 46 -3.59 -7.87 20.65
CA GLY A 46 -3.16 -8.94 21.55
C GLY A 46 -3.27 -8.59 23.02
N LYS A 47 -3.66 -9.55 23.87
CA LYS A 47 -3.36 -9.50 25.30
C LYS A 47 -1.84 -9.54 25.46
N LYS A 48 -1.29 -8.97 26.56
CA LYS A 48 0.16 -8.81 26.85
C LYS A 48 1.12 -9.97 26.51
N ASN A 49 0.62 -11.15 26.15
CA ASN A 49 1.39 -12.36 25.84
C ASN A 49 1.08 -12.95 24.43
N SER A 50 0.41 -12.23 23.53
CA SER A 50 0.15 -12.73 22.17
C SER A 50 1.22 -12.22 21.18
N LYS A 51 1.55 -13.05 20.19
CA LYS A 51 2.45 -12.68 19.10
C LYS A 51 1.80 -11.54 18.27
N HIS A 52 2.52 -10.43 18.06
CA HIS A 52 2.05 -9.34 17.19
C HIS A 52 2.11 -9.75 15.72
N ALA A 53 1.36 -9.01 14.87
CA ALA A 53 1.38 -9.22 13.44
C ALA A 53 2.79 -9.00 12.87
N THR A 54 3.18 -9.81 11.89
CA THR A 54 4.51 -9.75 11.25
C THR A 54 4.70 -8.45 10.47
N SER A 55 3.61 -7.87 9.94
CA SER A 55 3.63 -6.59 9.23
C SER A 55 3.89 -5.38 10.14
N ASP A 56 3.54 -5.45 11.44
CA ASP A 56 3.65 -4.34 12.39
C ASP A 56 4.98 -4.43 13.16
N TRP A 57 6.03 -3.88 12.59
CA TRP A 57 7.38 -3.99 13.15
C TRP A 57 7.79 -2.81 14.03
N MET A 58 7.19 -1.62 13.85
CA MET A 58 7.50 -0.44 14.65
C MET A 58 6.85 -0.52 16.04
N GLU A 59 7.55 -0.02 17.06
CA GLU A 59 7.05 -0.01 18.44
C GLU A 59 5.75 0.81 18.57
N ILE A 60 5.62 1.91 17.83
CA ILE A 60 4.41 2.74 17.82
C ILE A 60 3.22 2.00 17.19
N GLU A 61 3.45 1.17 16.17
CA GLU A 61 2.41 0.32 15.56
C GLU A 61 1.88 -0.69 16.56
N LYS A 62 2.78 -1.36 17.29
CA LYS A 62 2.44 -2.35 18.33
C LYS A 62 1.68 -1.72 19.51
N GLN A 63 2.10 -0.53 19.93
CA GLN A 63 1.45 0.19 21.04
C GLN A 63 0.05 0.68 20.67
N ARG A 64 -0.15 1.14 19.46
CA ARG A 64 -1.43 1.70 19.00
C ARG A 64 -2.34 0.70 18.31
N GLY A 65 -1.80 -0.42 17.83
CA GLY A 65 -2.53 -1.43 17.06
C GLY A 65 -2.99 -0.93 15.69
N ILE A 66 -2.21 -0.02 15.08
CA ILE A 66 -2.43 0.51 13.74
C ILE A 66 -1.14 0.42 12.94
N SER A 67 -1.22 0.03 11.67
CA SER A 67 -0.08 0.08 10.75
C SER A 67 0.18 1.51 10.31
N VAL A 68 1.41 1.97 10.48
CA VAL A 68 1.86 3.35 10.19
C VAL A 68 2.62 3.40 8.87
N THR A 69 3.36 2.33 8.57
CA THR A 69 4.17 2.22 7.35
C THR A 69 3.75 0.99 6.55
N SER A 70 3.91 1.07 5.23
CA SER A 70 3.73 -0.11 4.38
C SER A 70 4.81 -1.16 4.65
N SER A 71 4.44 -2.43 4.54
CA SER A 71 5.35 -3.56 4.62
C SER A 71 5.41 -4.31 3.31
N VAL A 72 6.57 -4.85 2.98
CA VAL A 72 6.75 -5.73 1.82
C VAL A 72 7.04 -7.12 2.34
N LEU A 73 6.21 -8.08 1.96
CA LEU A 73 6.31 -9.46 2.40
C LEU A 73 6.33 -10.37 1.18
N GLN A 74 7.19 -11.38 1.19
CA GLN A 74 7.28 -12.32 0.08
C GLN A 74 7.20 -13.76 0.58
N PHE A 75 6.52 -14.60 -0.19
CA PHE A 75 6.46 -16.04 0.03
C PHE A 75 6.17 -16.79 -1.27
N ASN A 76 6.37 -18.10 -1.26
CA ASN A 76 6.02 -18.97 -2.38
C ASN A 76 4.76 -19.77 -2.06
N TYR A 77 3.83 -19.85 -3.02
CA TYR A 77 2.62 -20.65 -2.89
C TYR A 77 2.21 -21.24 -4.23
N GLN A 78 1.99 -22.54 -4.29
CA GLN A 78 1.56 -23.29 -5.50
C GLN A 78 2.37 -22.93 -6.77
N GLY A 79 3.68 -22.75 -6.64
CA GLY A 79 4.58 -22.43 -7.76
C GLY A 79 4.66 -20.94 -8.12
N TYR A 80 3.86 -20.08 -7.49
CA TYR A 80 3.95 -18.63 -7.62
C TYR A 80 4.89 -18.02 -6.58
N CYS A 81 5.59 -16.97 -6.97
CA CYS A 81 6.33 -16.09 -6.08
C CYS A 81 5.48 -14.85 -5.82
N ILE A 82 5.01 -14.70 -4.59
CA ILE A 82 4.01 -13.71 -4.20
C ILE A 82 4.68 -12.60 -3.42
N ASN A 83 4.48 -11.35 -3.87
CA ASN A 83 4.90 -10.13 -3.19
C ASN A 83 3.66 -9.41 -2.67
N ILE A 84 3.45 -9.40 -1.36
CA ILE A 84 2.40 -8.61 -0.72
C ILE A 84 2.96 -7.25 -0.33
N LEU A 85 2.26 -6.21 -0.76
CA LEU A 85 2.51 -4.83 -0.39
C LEU A 85 1.41 -4.43 0.61
N ASP A 86 1.66 -4.65 1.90
CA ASP A 86 0.72 -4.31 2.96
C ASP A 86 0.75 -2.81 3.22
N THR A 87 -0.39 -2.12 3.04
CA THR A 87 -0.48 -0.66 3.12
C THR A 87 -0.99 -0.21 4.49
N PRO A 88 -0.65 1.00 4.97
CA PRO A 88 -1.32 1.57 6.14
C PRO A 88 -2.82 1.71 5.89
N GLY A 89 -3.64 1.34 6.88
CA GLY A 89 -5.10 1.50 6.78
C GLY A 89 -5.58 2.92 7.10
N HIS A 90 -4.83 3.69 7.89
CA HIS A 90 -5.25 4.99 8.38
C HIS A 90 -5.05 6.10 7.32
N GLN A 91 -6.02 7.00 7.18
CA GLN A 91 -6.01 8.09 6.18
C GLN A 91 -4.79 9.01 6.29
N ASP A 92 -4.25 9.21 7.48
CA ASP A 92 -3.07 10.06 7.71
C ASP A 92 -1.82 9.55 7.00
N PHE A 93 -1.80 8.27 6.58
CA PHE A 93 -0.69 7.63 5.86
C PHE A 93 -1.02 7.32 4.39
N SER A 94 -2.02 8.00 3.81
CA SER A 94 -2.47 7.78 2.44
C SER A 94 -1.36 8.01 1.40
N GLU A 95 -0.39 8.87 1.66
CA GLU A 95 0.75 9.08 0.77
C GLU A 95 1.65 7.82 0.67
N ASP A 96 1.92 7.14 1.78
CA ASP A 96 2.67 5.88 1.77
C ASP A 96 1.89 4.76 1.07
N THR A 97 0.57 4.73 1.29
CA THR A 97 -0.33 3.82 0.57
C THR A 97 -0.28 4.05 -0.94
N TYR A 98 -0.34 5.31 -1.37
CA TYR A 98 -0.26 5.66 -2.80
C TYR A 98 1.06 5.19 -3.42
N ARG A 99 2.20 5.48 -2.77
CA ARG A 99 3.53 5.05 -3.24
C ARG A 99 3.62 3.53 -3.37
N THR A 100 3.05 2.83 -2.42
CA THR A 100 3.01 1.37 -2.39
C THR A 100 2.15 0.80 -3.52
N LEU A 101 0.99 1.42 -3.79
CA LEU A 101 0.15 1.07 -4.93
C LEU A 101 0.86 1.27 -6.27
N MET A 102 1.79 2.22 -6.38
CA MET A 102 2.63 2.39 -7.58
C MET A 102 3.49 1.16 -7.87
N ALA A 103 3.85 0.38 -6.85
CA ALA A 103 4.66 -0.83 -7.00
C ALA A 103 3.82 -2.09 -7.25
N ALA A 104 2.50 -2.04 -7.11
CA ALA A 104 1.58 -3.17 -7.28
C ALA A 104 1.16 -3.36 -8.74
N ASP A 105 0.78 -4.60 -9.11
CA ASP A 105 0.16 -4.95 -10.38
C ASP A 105 -1.36 -5.16 -10.25
N CYS A 106 -1.85 -5.44 -9.05
CA CYS A 106 -3.28 -5.50 -8.71
C CYS A 106 -3.47 -5.17 -7.22
N ALA A 107 -4.73 -5.06 -6.78
CA ALA A 107 -5.08 -4.77 -5.41
C ALA A 107 -6.15 -5.73 -4.89
N VAL A 108 -6.04 -6.10 -3.61
CA VAL A 108 -7.10 -6.75 -2.85
C VAL A 108 -7.77 -5.71 -1.98
N MET A 109 -9.03 -5.44 -2.25
CA MET A 109 -9.86 -4.52 -1.48
C MET A 109 -10.61 -5.30 -0.41
N VAL A 110 -10.37 -4.99 0.86
CA VAL A 110 -11.03 -5.66 1.99
C VAL A 110 -12.15 -4.78 2.52
N ILE A 111 -13.36 -5.33 2.56
CA ILE A 111 -14.58 -4.67 3.03
C ILE A 111 -15.11 -5.40 4.26
N ASP A 112 -15.53 -4.66 5.27
CA ASP A 112 -16.22 -5.20 6.45
C ASP A 112 -17.68 -5.50 6.09
N ALA A 113 -18.08 -6.78 6.17
CA ALA A 113 -19.43 -7.22 5.80
C ALA A 113 -20.57 -6.53 6.60
N SER A 114 -20.29 -6.02 7.78
CA SER A 114 -21.27 -5.30 8.61
C SER A 114 -21.39 -3.83 8.26
N LYS A 115 -20.35 -3.23 7.63
CA LYS A 115 -20.28 -1.79 7.38
C LYS A 115 -20.42 -1.41 5.90
N GLY A 116 -19.95 -2.25 4.98
CA GLY A 116 -19.94 -1.96 3.55
C GLY A 116 -18.78 -1.03 3.15
N VAL A 117 -19.03 -0.15 2.17
CA VAL A 117 -18.04 0.77 1.61
C VAL A 117 -17.85 1.98 2.53
N GLU A 118 -16.66 2.12 3.10
CA GLU A 118 -16.29 3.20 4.01
C GLU A 118 -15.39 4.25 3.32
N ASP A 119 -15.24 5.45 3.89
CA ASP A 119 -14.57 6.60 3.26
C ASP A 119 -13.15 6.33 2.77
N GLN A 120 -12.35 5.60 3.55
CA GLN A 120 -10.98 5.30 3.13
C GLN A 120 -10.96 4.32 1.95
N THR A 121 -11.91 3.39 1.90
CA THR A 121 -12.09 2.47 0.77
C THR A 121 -12.35 3.25 -0.51
N ARG A 122 -13.25 4.24 -0.50
CA ARG A 122 -13.54 5.12 -1.66
C ARG A 122 -12.31 5.85 -2.15
N LYS A 123 -11.52 6.43 -1.23
CA LYS A 123 -10.30 7.17 -1.56
C LYS A 123 -9.26 6.26 -2.23
N LEU A 124 -9.01 5.07 -1.65
CA LEU A 124 -8.02 4.13 -2.16
C LEU A 124 -8.46 3.47 -3.48
N PHE A 125 -9.76 3.17 -3.61
CA PHE A 125 -10.33 2.69 -4.86
C PHE A 125 -10.08 3.68 -5.99
N LYS A 126 -10.35 4.98 -5.76
CA LYS A 126 -10.09 6.03 -6.76
C LYS A 126 -8.63 6.06 -7.21
N VAL A 127 -7.69 5.86 -6.29
CA VAL A 127 -6.26 5.76 -6.63
C VAL A 127 -6.00 4.57 -7.54
N CYS A 128 -6.55 3.39 -7.23
CA CYS A 128 -6.40 2.19 -8.06
C CYS A 128 -6.98 2.41 -9.47
N THR A 129 -8.17 3.01 -9.57
CA THR A 129 -8.82 3.31 -10.86
C THR A 129 -8.00 4.29 -11.71
N MET A 130 -7.48 5.36 -11.11
CA MET A 130 -6.60 6.32 -11.80
C MET A 130 -5.34 5.67 -12.37
N ARG A 131 -4.90 4.56 -11.78
CA ARG A 131 -3.71 3.80 -12.16
C ARG A 131 -4.02 2.56 -13.00
N HIS A 132 -5.30 2.32 -13.31
CA HIS A 132 -5.76 1.13 -14.03
C HIS A 132 -5.32 -0.19 -13.36
N ILE A 133 -5.29 -0.20 -12.01
CA ILE A 133 -4.92 -1.38 -11.22
C ILE A 133 -6.16 -2.26 -11.06
N PRO A 134 -6.15 -3.53 -11.51
CA PRO A 134 -7.23 -4.47 -11.28
C PRO A 134 -7.51 -4.68 -9.78
N ILE A 135 -8.79 -4.74 -9.41
CA ILE A 135 -9.23 -4.83 -8.02
C ILE A 135 -10.00 -6.12 -7.81
N PHE A 136 -9.61 -6.85 -6.77
CA PHE A 136 -10.26 -8.05 -6.26
C PHE A 136 -10.87 -7.72 -4.90
N THR A 137 -12.15 -7.98 -4.70
CA THR A 137 -12.85 -7.63 -3.47
C THR A 137 -12.96 -8.84 -2.54
N PHE A 138 -12.57 -8.66 -1.29
CA PHE A 138 -12.77 -9.64 -0.22
C PHE A 138 -13.70 -9.05 0.84
N ILE A 139 -14.93 -9.54 0.92
CA ILE A 139 -15.91 -9.16 1.93
C ILE A 139 -15.64 -10.01 3.18
N ASN A 140 -15.07 -9.35 4.18
CA ASN A 140 -14.50 -9.96 5.38
C ASN A 140 -15.45 -9.87 6.57
N LYS A 141 -15.19 -10.68 7.58
CA LYS A 141 -15.89 -10.73 8.87
C LYS A 141 -17.28 -11.36 8.80
N MET A 142 -17.47 -12.33 7.90
CA MET A 142 -18.68 -13.13 7.86
C MET A 142 -18.96 -13.93 9.14
N ASP A 143 -17.97 -14.03 10.06
CA ASP A 143 -18.09 -14.57 11.42
C ASP A 143 -18.92 -13.68 12.37
N ARG A 144 -19.35 -12.51 11.91
CA ARG A 144 -20.22 -11.55 12.61
C ARG A 144 -21.50 -11.35 11.82
N GLU A 145 -22.51 -10.76 12.48
CA GLU A 145 -23.72 -10.33 11.77
C GLU A 145 -23.32 -9.41 10.60
N ALA A 146 -23.67 -9.86 9.41
CA ALA A 146 -23.35 -9.20 8.15
C ALA A 146 -24.61 -8.61 7.51
N ARG A 147 -24.44 -7.62 6.68
CA ARG A 147 -25.49 -7.13 5.78
C ARG A 147 -25.76 -8.17 4.69
N ASP A 148 -26.87 -8.02 4.00
CA ASP A 148 -27.20 -8.90 2.88
C ASP A 148 -26.11 -8.85 1.79
N PRO A 149 -25.63 -9.98 1.27
CA PRO A 149 -24.59 -10.01 0.25
C PRO A 149 -24.95 -9.27 -1.04
N TYR A 150 -26.21 -9.29 -1.47
CA TYR A 150 -26.65 -8.54 -2.64
C TYR A 150 -26.60 -7.03 -2.41
N GLU A 151 -27.04 -6.54 -1.23
CA GLU A 151 -26.93 -5.13 -0.86
C GLU A 151 -25.46 -4.66 -0.82
N LEU A 152 -24.55 -5.49 -0.32
CA LEU A 152 -23.13 -5.16 -0.28
C LEU A 152 -22.52 -5.04 -1.68
N MET A 153 -22.88 -5.93 -2.60
CA MET A 153 -22.43 -5.87 -3.99
C MET A 153 -23.01 -4.65 -4.71
N GLU A 154 -24.32 -4.40 -4.55
CA GLU A 154 -24.97 -3.22 -5.12
C GLU A 154 -24.34 -1.92 -4.62
N GLU A 155 -24.01 -1.82 -3.32
CA GLU A 155 -23.32 -0.67 -2.75
C GLU A 155 -21.93 -0.48 -3.37
N ILE A 156 -21.16 -1.56 -3.57
CA ILE A 156 -19.85 -1.51 -4.24
C ILE A 156 -20.00 -0.95 -5.65
N GLU A 157 -20.99 -1.42 -6.41
CA GLU A 157 -21.23 -0.97 -7.78
C GLU A 157 -21.67 0.51 -7.84
N GLN A 158 -22.58 0.91 -6.96
CA GLN A 158 -23.09 2.28 -6.93
C GLN A 158 -22.06 3.30 -6.42
N GLU A 159 -21.34 2.95 -5.35
CA GLU A 159 -20.41 3.86 -4.68
C GLU A 159 -19.06 3.96 -5.40
N LEU A 160 -18.61 2.87 -6.01
CA LEU A 160 -17.29 2.79 -6.63
C LEU A 160 -17.34 2.82 -8.15
N GLY A 161 -18.49 2.53 -8.77
CA GLY A 161 -18.64 2.53 -10.21
C GLY A 161 -17.89 1.39 -10.91
N ILE A 162 -17.79 0.23 -10.27
CA ILE A 162 -17.18 -0.99 -10.80
C ILE A 162 -18.19 -2.13 -10.73
N GLU A 163 -18.34 -2.90 -11.79
CA GLU A 163 -19.18 -4.09 -11.77
C GLU A 163 -18.60 -5.15 -10.83
N THR A 164 -19.48 -5.94 -10.20
CA THR A 164 -19.10 -7.03 -9.30
C THR A 164 -19.49 -8.39 -9.87
N CYS A 165 -18.66 -9.40 -9.64
CA CYS A 165 -18.97 -10.78 -9.96
C CYS A 165 -18.59 -11.68 -8.77
N PRO A 166 -19.57 -12.27 -8.05
CA PRO A 166 -19.23 -13.14 -6.93
C PRO A 166 -18.62 -14.44 -7.44
N VAL A 167 -17.42 -14.75 -6.94
CA VAL A 167 -16.70 -16.01 -7.19
C VAL A 167 -17.24 -17.11 -6.28
N ASN A 168 -17.46 -16.74 -5.01
CA ASN A 168 -18.13 -17.59 -4.05
C ASN A 168 -19.33 -16.86 -3.42
N TRP A 169 -20.21 -17.61 -2.75
CA TRP A 169 -21.38 -17.09 -2.07
C TRP A 169 -21.45 -17.59 -0.62
N PRO A 170 -21.73 -16.72 0.38
CA PRO A 170 -21.70 -17.11 1.78
C PRO A 170 -22.97 -17.88 2.18
N ILE A 171 -22.80 -18.89 3.00
CA ILE A 171 -23.90 -19.67 3.59
C ILE A 171 -24.10 -19.19 5.03
N GLY A 172 -25.03 -18.26 5.22
CA GLY A 172 -25.28 -17.61 6.50
C GLY A 172 -24.23 -16.56 6.87
N SER A 173 -24.37 -15.99 8.08
CA SER A 173 -23.43 -15.04 8.68
C SER A 173 -23.40 -15.18 10.20
N GLY A 174 -22.45 -14.53 10.86
CA GLY A 174 -22.29 -14.59 12.30
C GLY A 174 -22.01 -16.01 12.78
N LYS A 175 -22.70 -16.44 13.82
CA LYS A 175 -22.56 -17.79 14.36
C LYS A 175 -23.09 -18.89 13.43
N ARG A 176 -23.94 -18.51 12.47
CA ARG A 176 -24.55 -19.39 11.46
C ARG A 176 -23.70 -19.48 10.17
N PHE A 177 -22.55 -18.79 10.11
CA PHE A 177 -21.67 -18.85 8.93
C PHE A 177 -21.06 -20.24 8.80
N ALA A 178 -21.65 -21.06 7.92
CA ALA A 178 -21.35 -22.48 7.77
C ALA A 178 -20.29 -22.78 6.70
N GLY A 179 -20.17 -21.92 5.69
CA GLY A 179 -19.28 -22.15 4.56
C GLY A 179 -19.51 -21.20 3.42
N VAL A 180 -18.94 -21.51 2.26
CA VAL A 180 -19.15 -20.79 1.01
C VAL A 180 -19.52 -21.74 -0.12
N TYR A 181 -20.37 -21.29 -1.02
CA TYR A 181 -20.66 -21.95 -2.28
C TYR A 181 -19.73 -21.40 -3.37
N GLU A 182 -18.92 -22.25 -3.97
CA GLU A 182 -18.02 -21.95 -5.09
C GLU A 182 -18.79 -22.05 -6.41
N ARG A 183 -19.02 -20.93 -7.08
CA ARG A 183 -19.87 -20.86 -8.27
C ARG A 183 -19.32 -21.64 -9.46
N ASN A 184 -18.01 -21.57 -9.70
CA ASN A 184 -17.41 -22.24 -10.86
C ASN A 184 -17.44 -23.78 -10.74
N ASP A 185 -17.21 -24.28 -9.55
CA ASP A 185 -17.12 -25.73 -9.29
C ASP A 185 -18.48 -26.32 -8.87
N GLN A 186 -19.47 -25.48 -8.57
CA GLN A 186 -20.79 -25.84 -8.03
C GLN A 186 -20.67 -26.68 -6.76
N GLU A 187 -19.73 -26.30 -5.91
CA GLU A 187 -19.40 -27.01 -4.68
C GLU A 187 -19.57 -26.10 -3.47
N VAL A 188 -19.94 -26.70 -2.36
CA VAL A 188 -19.96 -26.04 -1.05
C VAL A 188 -18.71 -26.44 -0.28
N ILE A 189 -17.94 -25.45 0.14
CA ILE A 189 -16.81 -25.61 1.05
C ILE A 189 -17.29 -25.31 2.46
N ARG A 190 -17.40 -26.34 3.27
CA ARG A 190 -17.70 -26.25 4.69
C ARG A 190 -16.42 -26.09 5.49
N PHE A 191 -16.42 -25.19 6.46
CA PHE A 191 -15.26 -24.92 7.31
C PHE A 191 -15.45 -25.53 8.70
N ILE A 192 -14.47 -26.32 9.15
CA ILE A 192 -14.44 -26.94 10.48
C ILE A 192 -13.46 -26.13 11.34
N PRO A 193 -13.93 -25.37 12.37
CA PRO A 193 -13.09 -24.50 13.16
C PRO A 193 -11.96 -25.28 13.89
N VAL A 194 -10.71 -24.80 13.76
CA VAL A 194 -9.55 -25.33 14.43
C VAL A 194 -8.85 -24.19 15.20
N ASP A 195 -8.56 -24.39 16.48
CA ASP A 195 -7.75 -23.49 17.33
C ASP A 195 -8.05 -21.97 17.19
N GLY A 196 -9.33 -21.60 16.98
CA GLY A 196 -9.73 -20.20 16.89
C GLY A 196 -9.03 -19.40 15.77
N GLY A 197 -8.74 -20.04 14.64
CA GLY A 197 -8.14 -19.41 13.45
C GLY A 197 -6.62 -19.22 13.53
N LYS A 198 -5.92 -19.82 14.47
CA LYS A 198 -4.45 -19.71 14.57
C LYS A 198 -3.72 -20.65 13.62
N LYS A 199 -4.39 -21.70 13.16
CA LYS A 199 -3.91 -22.68 12.20
C LYS A 199 -4.83 -22.72 10.99
N GLU A 200 -4.39 -23.37 9.93
CA GLU A 200 -5.23 -23.67 8.78
C GLU A 200 -6.50 -24.40 9.21
N VAL A 201 -7.60 -24.11 8.51
CA VAL A 201 -8.91 -24.70 8.82
C VAL A 201 -9.06 -26.01 8.06
N GLU A 202 -9.68 -27.00 8.67
CA GLU A 202 -10.11 -28.20 7.97
C GLU A 202 -11.34 -27.89 7.13
N THR A 203 -11.37 -28.41 5.90
CA THR A 203 -12.48 -28.20 4.95
C THR A 203 -13.10 -29.50 4.53
N GLU A 204 -14.41 -29.49 4.34
CA GLU A 204 -15.17 -30.56 3.73
C GLU A 204 -15.84 -30.00 2.47
N ILE A 205 -15.67 -30.68 1.34
CA ILE A 205 -16.22 -30.27 0.06
C ILE A 205 -17.41 -31.16 -0.25
N LEU A 206 -18.58 -30.53 -0.52
CA LEU A 206 -19.83 -31.19 -0.86
C LEU A 206 -20.40 -30.59 -2.15
N LYS A 207 -21.16 -31.36 -2.92
CA LYS A 207 -21.94 -30.78 -4.01
C LYS A 207 -23.09 -29.95 -3.45
N ALA A 208 -23.49 -28.90 -4.16
CA ALA A 208 -24.56 -28.02 -3.71
C ALA A 208 -25.93 -28.72 -3.57
N ASP A 209 -26.13 -29.81 -4.30
CA ASP A 209 -27.31 -30.68 -4.28
C ASP A 209 -27.15 -31.93 -3.39
N ASP A 210 -26.02 -32.09 -2.68
CA ASP A 210 -25.79 -33.26 -1.83
C ASP A 210 -26.75 -33.24 -0.63
N PRO A 211 -27.54 -34.32 -0.41
CA PRO A 211 -28.44 -34.42 0.74
C PRO A 211 -27.75 -34.25 2.09
N LYS A 212 -26.47 -34.59 2.21
CA LYS A 212 -25.68 -34.40 3.42
C LYS A 212 -25.55 -32.94 3.81
N LEU A 213 -25.64 -32.02 2.84
CA LEU A 213 -25.56 -30.59 3.13
C LEU A 213 -26.67 -30.15 4.09
N LYS A 214 -27.90 -30.74 3.97
CA LYS A 214 -29.01 -30.48 4.90
C LYS A 214 -28.76 -30.99 6.33
N GLU A 215 -27.85 -31.94 6.52
CA GLU A 215 -27.50 -32.40 7.87
C GLU A 215 -26.59 -31.42 8.60
N TYR A 216 -25.85 -30.59 7.84
CA TYR A 216 -24.82 -29.68 8.36
C TYR A 216 -25.27 -28.22 8.39
N VAL A 217 -26.20 -27.85 7.51
CA VAL A 217 -26.72 -26.50 7.36
C VAL A 217 -28.20 -26.51 7.77
N GLU A 218 -28.62 -25.52 8.56
CA GLU A 218 -30.03 -25.37 8.93
C GLU A 218 -30.93 -25.33 7.67
N ASP A 219 -32.10 -25.96 7.71
CA ASP A 219 -33.01 -26.04 6.56
C ASP A 219 -33.27 -24.67 5.90
N GLU A 220 -33.48 -23.62 6.70
CA GLU A 220 -33.68 -22.25 6.23
C GLU A 220 -32.48 -21.73 5.40
N LEU A 221 -31.25 -22.00 5.84
CA LEU A 221 -30.05 -21.58 5.11
C LEU A 221 -29.79 -22.42 3.86
N TYR A 222 -30.19 -23.68 3.88
CA TYR A 222 -30.15 -24.54 2.69
C TYR A 222 -31.12 -24.05 1.61
N ASP A 223 -32.36 -23.79 1.99
CA ASP A 223 -33.39 -23.32 1.06
C ASP A 223 -32.99 -21.95 0.49
N LYS A 224 -32.52 -21.04 1.34
CA LYS A 224 -31.97 -19.75 0.89
C LYS A 224 -30.80 -19.92 -0.07
N LEU A 225 -29.87 -20.84 0.18
CA LEU A 225 -28.75 -21.10 -0.73
C LEU A 225 -29.23 -21.52 -2.12
N GLN A 226 -30.26 -22.40 -2.22
CA GLN A 226 -30.79 -22.82 -3.50
C GLN A 226 -31.45 -21.65 -4.26
N GLU A 227 -32.20 -20.80 -3.56
CA GLU A 227 -32.78 -19.56 -4.13
C GLU A 227 -31.66 -18.61 -4.61
N ASP A 228 -30.63 -18.41 -3.81
CA ASP A 228 -29.51 -17.55 -4.14
C ASP A 228 -28.73 -18.05 -5.38
N ILE A 229 -28.53 -19.37 -5.50
CA ILE A 229 -27.87 -19.98 -6.68
C ILE A 229 -28.69 -19.68 -7.95
N GLU A 230 -30.01 -19.88 -7.91
CA GLU A 230 -30.88 -19.58 -9.05
C GLU A 230 -30.82 -18.09 -9.43
N LEU A 231 -30.88 -17.19 -8.44
CA LEU A 231 -30.78 -15.75 -8.66
C LEU A 231 -29.44 -15.32 -9.26
N LEU A 232 -28.33 -15.87 -8.77
CA LEU A 232 -26.99 -15.58 -9.27
C LEU A 232 -26.80 -16.05 -10.71
N ASP A 233 -27.39 -17.18 -11.07
CA ASP A 233 -27.34 -17.70 -12.44
C ASP A 233 -28.20 -16.90 -13.41
N MET A 234 -29.32 -16.33 -12.93
CA MET A 234 -30.22 -15.55 -13.76
C MET A 234 -29.84 -14.08 -13.93
N ALA A 235 -29.30 -13.45 -12.89
CA ALA A 235 -29.12 -12.00 -12.83
C ALA A 235 -27.69 -11.55 -12.51
N GLY A 236 -26.77 -12.47 -12.19
CA GLY A 236 -25.39 -12.12 -11.87
C GLY A 236 -24.58 -11.73 -13.11
N ASN A 237 -23.65 -10.77 -12.96
CA ASN A 237 -22.70 -10.44 -14.00
C ASN A 237 -21.87 -11.69 -14.37
N GLU A 238 -21.65 -11.91 -15.67
CA GLU A 238 -20.77 -12.97 -16.14
C GLU A 238 -19.30 -12.66 -15.81
N PHE A 239 -18.59 -13.68 -15.39
CA PHE A 239 -17.16 -13.53 -15.15
C PHE A 239 -16.40 -13.32 -16.46
N SER A 240 -15.63 -12.22 -16.55
CA SER A 240 -14.76 -11.92 -17.66
C SER A 240 -13.37 -11.51 -17.17
N LEU A 241 -12.38 -12.36 -17.41
CA LEU A 241 -11.00 -12.07 -17.05
C LEU A 241 -10.46 -10.80 -17.75
N GLU A 242 -10.95 -10.52 -18.97
CA GLU A 242 -10.62 -9.31 -19.70
C GLU A 242 -11.18 -8.06 -19.01
N ALA A 243 -12.44 -8.11 -18.55
CA ALA A 243 -13.06 -7.03 -17.80
C ALA A 243 -12.37 -6.79 -16.44
N VAL A 244 -11.96 -7.86 -15.76
CA VAL A 244 -11.16 -7.76 -14.52
C VAL A 244 -9.83 -7.06 -14.79
N ARG A 245 -9.08 -7.47 -15.82
CA ARG A 245 -7.81 -6.87 -16.20
C ARG A 245 -7.94 -5.42 -16.65
N ALA A 246 -9.08 -5.07 -17.24
CA ALA A 246 -9.40 -3.69 -17.62
C ALA A 246 -9.88 -2.81 -16.45
N GLY A 247 -10.01 -3.38 -15.22
CA GLY A 247 -10.50 -2.66 -14.05
C GLY A 247 -12.00 -2.30 -14.10
N LYS A 248 -12.79 -3.00 -14.92
CA LYS A 248 -14.24 -2.80 -15.08
C LYS A 248 -15.07 -3.73 -14.21
N LEU A 249 -14.53 -4.89 -13.88
CA LEU A 249 -15.18 -5.94 -13.09
C LEU A 249 -14.28 -6.31 -11.91
N SER A 250 -14.87 -6.37 -10.71
CA SER A 250 -14.20 -6.87 -9.51
C SER A 250 -14.76 -8.24 -9.14
N PRO A 251 -13.92 -9.29 -9.13
CA PRO A 251 -14.30 -10.57 -8.53
C PRO A 251 -14.50 -10.38 -7.02
N VAL A 252 -15.62 -10.88 -6.50
CA VAL A 252 -16.00 -10.75 -5.09
C VAL A 252 -15.93 -12.12 -4.41
N CYS A 253 -15.25 -12.18 -3.29
CA CYS A 253 -15.21 -13.35 -2.41
C CYS A 253 -15.64 -12.97 -1.00
N PHE A 254 -16.38 -13.87 -0.36
CA PHE A 254 -16.86 -13.71 1.01
C PHE A 254 -16.08 -14.65 1.93
N GLY A 255 -15.79 -14.18 3.16
CA GLY A 255 -15.09 -15.01 4.11
C GLY A 255 -14.85 -14.34 5.47
N SER A 256 -14.03 -14.97 6.30
CA SER A 256 -13.58 -14.44 7.57
C SER A 256 -12.09 -14.67 7.77
N ALA A 257 -11.32 -13.59 7.76
CA ALA A 257 -9.90 -13.66 8.06
C ALA A 257 -9.63 -14.10 9.50
N LEU A 258 -10.53 -13.82 10.44
CA LEU A 258 -10.36 -14.22 11.84
C LEU A 258 -10.40 -15.75 12.00
N THR A 259 -11.35 -16.40 11.36
CA THR A 259 -11.61 -17.85 11.49
C THR A 259 -10.93 -18.67 10.40
N ASN A 260 -10.26 -18.06 9.42
CA ASN A 260 -9.67 -18.65 8.21
C ASN A 260 -10.70 -19.13 7.18
N PHE A 261 -11.98 -18.82 7.35
CA PHE A 261 -13.02 -19.27 6.44
C PHE A 261 -12.96 -18.52 5.11
N GLY A 262 -12.88 -19.26 3.99
CA GLY A 262 -12.83 -18.70 2.64
C GLY A 262 -11.46 -18.13 2.22
N ILE A 263 -10.42 -18.21 3.06
CA ILE A 263 -9.11 -17.60 2.76
C ILE A 263 -8.33 -18.39 1.72
N GLU A 264 -8.22 -19.70 1.88
CA GLU A 264 -7.49 -20.56 0.94
C GLU A 264 -8.18 -20.58 -0.43
N PRO A 265 -9.51 -20.79 -0.54
CA PRO A 265 -10.23 -20.65 -1.81
C PRO A 265 -10.01 -19.28 -2.47
N PHE A 266 -10.11 -18.19 -1.70
CA PHE A 266 -9.83 -16.87 -2.22
C PHE A 266 -8.42 -16.76 -2.80
N LEU A 267 -7.39 -17.19 -2.08
CA LEU A 267 -6.00 -17.12 -2.54
C LEU A 267 -5.80 -17.93 -3.83
N LYS A 268 -6.39 -19.12 -3.93
CA LYS A 268 -6.35 -19.96 -5.12
C LYS A 268 -7.01 -19.30 -6.33
N HIS A 269 -8.23 -18.77 -6.18
CA HIS A 269 -8.93 -18.05 -7.24
C HIS A 269 -8.19 -16.77 -7.64
N PHE A 270 -7.76 -15.99 -6.66
CA PHE A 270 -7.02 -14.76 -6.88
C PHE A 270 -5.77 -15.01 -7.75
N LEU A 271 -4.95 -16.01 -7.43
CA LEU A 271 -3.74 -16.32 -8.19
C LEU A 271 -4.03 -16.75 -9.64
N ASN A 272 -5.13 -17.46 -9.87
CA ASN A 272 -5.55 -17.87 -11.22
C ASN A 272 -6.06 -16.68 -12.06
N MET A 273 -6.66 -15.68 -11.44
CA MET A 273 -7.22 -14.50 -12.11
C MET A 273 -6.22 -13.36 -12.28
N THR A 274 -5.19 -13.28 -11.42
CA THR A 274 -4.18 -12.22 -11.50
C THR A 274 -3.25 -12.38 -12.69
N THR A 275 -2.69 -11.25 -13.12
CA THR A 275 -1.72 -11.23 -14.22
C THR A 275 -0.28 -11.32 -13.70
N PRO A 276 0.66 -11.80 -14.52
CA PRO A 276 2.08 -11.52 -14.35
C PRO A 276 2.34 -10.02 -14.31
N PRO A 277 3.58 -9.60 -13.99
CA PRO A 277 3.95 -8.19 -13.97
C PRO A 277 3.55 -7.46 -15.25
N THR A 278 2.90 -6.31 -15.07
CA THR A 278 2.40 -5.52 -16.20
C THR A 278 3.45 -4.55 -16.72
N PRO A 279 3.42 -4.20 -18.05
CA PRO A 279 4.28 -3.18 -18.62
C PRO A 279 4.12 -1.82 -17.94
N ARG A 280 5.20 -1.04 -17.91
CA ARG A 280 5.20 0.29 -17.30
C ARG A 280 5.71 1.34 -18.27
N THR A 281 5.20 2.56 -18.14
CA THR A 281 5.62 3.69 -19.00
C THR A 281 6.84 4.39 -18.39
N ALA A 282 7.83 4.68 -19.25
CA ALA A 282 9.00 5.46 -18.91
C ALA A 282 9.34 6.39 -20.08
N ASP A 283 9.47 7.70 -19.85
CA ASP A 283 9.73 8.72 -20.88
C ASP A 283 8.80 8.58 -22.12
N GLY A 284 7.53 8.20 -21.89
CA GLY A 284 6.53 8.00 -22.94
C GLY A 284 6.63 6.67 -23.71
N GLU A 285 7.56 5.80 -23.36
CA GLU A 285 7.70 4.46 -23.96
C GLU A 285 7.23 3.36 -22.98
N VAL A 286 6.70 2.29 -23.56
CA VAL A 286 6.28 1.11 -22.79
C VAL A 286 7.48 0.20 -22.55
N ILE A 287 7.77 -0.07 -21.29
CA ILE A 287 8.83 -0.99 -20.85
C ILE A 287 8.20 -2.36 -20.60
N ASP A 288 8.58 -3.33 -21.43
CA ASP A 288 8.12 -4.71 -21.33
C ASP A 288 8.86 -5.43 -20.17
N PRO A 289 8.15 -6.06 -19.24
CA PRO A 289 8.75 -6.85 -18.16
C PRO A 289 9.70 -7.97 -18.64
N TYR A 290 9.44 -8.51 -19.82
CA TYR A 290 10.18 -9.66 -20.36
C TYR A 290 11.48 -9.29 -21.10
N GLN A 291 11.79 -8.00 -21.24
CA GLN A 291 13.07 -7.59 -21.85
C GLN A 291 14.27 -7.97 -20.98
N GLU A 292 15.44 -8.26 -21.59
CA GLU A 292 16.65 -8.66 -20.88
C GLU A 292 17.25 -7.55 -20.00
N ASN A 293 17.13 -6.30 -20.44
CA ASN A 293 17.66 -5.17 -19.70
C ASN A 293 16.90 -4.98 -18.37
N PHE A 294 17.65 -4.97 -17.29
CA PHE A 294 17.10 -4.70 -15.97
C PHE A 294 16.68 -3.24 -15.84
N SER A 295 15.51 -3.02 -15.26
CA SER A 295 15.07 -1.71 -14.81
C SER A 295 14.23 -1.83 -13.54
N ALA A 296 14.36 -0.82 -12.67
CA ALA A 296 13.60 -0.75 -11.42
C ALA A 296 13.46 0.69 -10.96
N PHE A 297 12.47 0.96 -10.11
CA PHE A 297 12.30 2.26 -9.47
C PHE A 297 12.14 2.14 -7.96
N VAL A 298 12.56 3.18 -7.23
CA VAL A 298 12.42 3.28 -5.77
C VAL A 298 11.03 3.78 -5.44
N PHE A 299 10.24 2.99 -4.73
CA PHE A 299 8.92 3.43 -4.26
C PHE A 299 8.87 3.71 -2.76
N LYS A 300 9.85 3.20 -2.01
CA LYS A 300 9.94 3.36 -0.56
C LYS A 300 11.39 3.44 -0.09
N ILE A 301 11.64 4.27 0.91
CA ILE A 301 12.90 4.32 1.65
C ILE A 301 12.58 4.16 3.13
N GLN A 302 13.38 3.39 3.83
CA GLN A 302 13.21 3.13 5.25
C GLN A 302 14.56 3.08 5.95
N ALA A 303 14.68 3.84 7.03
CA ALA A 303 15.89 3.86 7.87
C ALA A 303 15.62 3.25 9.25
N ASN A 304 16.70 2.95 9.95
CA ASN A 304 16.70 2.50 11.35
C ASN A 304 15.80 1.29 11.63
N MET A 305 15.65 0.40 10.65
CA MET A 305 14.90 -0.85 10.81
C MET A 305 15.49 -1.76 11.91
N ASN A 306 16.77 -1.57 12.22
CA ASN A 306 17.43 -2.19 13.35
C ASN A 306 17.95 -1.09 14.28
N ALA A 307 17.46 -1.05 15.52
CA ALA A 307 17.88 -0.05 16.52
C ALA A 307 19.40 -0.07 16.82
N ARG A 308 20.08 -1.20 16.55
CA ARG A 308 21.54 -1.35 16.78
C ARG A 308 22.39 -0.92 15.58
N HIS A 309 21.81 -0.94 14.38
CA HIS A 309 22.49 -0.59 13.14
C HIS A 309 21.68 0.51 12.45
N ARG A 310 22.28 1.68 12.28
CA ARG A 310 21.64 2.80 11.55
C ARG A 310 21.67 2.51 10.04
N ASP A 311 20.96 1.45 9.65
CA ASP A 311 20.81 1.04 8.27
C ASP A 311 19.70 1.85 7.57
N ARG A 312 19.92 2.10 6.30
CA ARG A 312 18.92 2.69 5.40
C ARG A 312 18.76 1.76 4.21
N MET A 313 17.52 1.46 3.87
CA MET A 313 17.15 0.58 2.77
C MET A 313 16.30 1.34 1.77
N ALA A 314 16.63 1.23 0.49
CA ALA A 314 15.76 1.64 -0.60
C ALA A 314 15.04 0.40 -1.16
N PHE A 315 13.72 0.46 -1.27
CA PHE A 315 12.91 -0.62 -1.83
C PHE A 315 12.62 -0.34 -3.29
N PHE A 316 13.05 -1.27 -4.12
CA PHE A 316 12.91 -1.22 -5.57
C PHE A 316 11.83 -2.18 -6.04
N ARG A 317 10.92 -1.68 -6.87
CA ARG A 317 10.09 -2.51 -7.73
C ARG A 317 10.85 -2.80 -9.02
N ILE A 318 11.11 -4.07 -9.31
CA ILE A 318 11.73 -4.50 -10.56
C ILE A 318 10.67 -4.48 -11.66
N CYS A 319 10.90 -3.71 -12.72
CA CYS A 319 9.96 -3.51 -13.82
C CYS A 319 10.30 -4.35 -15.04
N SER A 320 11.58 -4.67 -15.26
CA SER A 320 12.01 -5.51 -16.38
C SER A 320 13.30 -6.27 -16.06
N GLY A 321 13.48 -7.40 -16.73
CA GLY A 321 14.69 -8.18 -16.70
C GLY A 321 14.97 -8.90 -15.38
N LYS A 322 16.25 -9.14 -15.14
CA LYS A 322 16.77 -9.89 -13.98
C LYS A 322 17.73 -9.02 -13.17
N PHE A 323 17.55 -9.01 -11.87
CA PHE A 323 18.50 -8.51 -10.89
C PHE A 323 19.49 -9.60 -10.52
N GLU A 324 20.79 -9.26 -10.46
CA GLU A 324 21.84 -10.11 -9.92
C GLU A 324 22.64 -9.32 -8.87
N LYS A 325 22.94 -9.95 -7.74
CA LYS A 325 23.73 -9.35 -6.66
C LYS A 325 25.07 -8.86 -7.19
N GLY A 326 25.40 -7.61 -6.88
CA GLY A 326 26.66 -6.99 -7.29
C GLY A 326 26.66 -6.44 -8.71
N MET A 327 25.53 -6.47 -9.43
CA MET A 327 25.43 -5.88 -10.75
C MET A 327 25.68 -4.36 -10.74
N GLU A 328 26.22 -3.84 -11.84
CA GLU A 328 26.37 -2.41 -12.07
C GLU A 328 25.14 -1.88 -12.80
N VAL A 329 24.55 -0.82 -12.27
CA VAL A 329 23.38 -0.15 -12.86
C VAL A 329 23.64 1.34 -13.03
N TYR A 330 22.95 1.97 -13.95
CA TYR A 330 22.92 3.42 -14.10
C TYR A 330 21.79 4.02 -13.28
N HIS A 331 22.12 4.90 -12.36
CA HIS A 331 21.20 5.70 -11.58
C HIS A 331 20.85 6.97 -12.38
N TYR A 332 19.61 7.04 -12.88
CA TYR A 332 19.21 8.08 -13.84
C TYR A 332 19.29 9.48 -13.22
N GLN A 333 18.66 9.71 -12.07
CA GLN A 333 18.59 11.00 -11.40
C GLN A 333 19.98 11.44 -10.88
N GLY A 334 20.78 10.50 -10.42
CA GLY A 334 22.16 10.74 -9.98
C GLY A 334 23.19 10.83 -11.11
N LYS A 335 22.80 10.54 -12.37
CA LYS A 335 23.66 10.57 -13.56
C LYS A 335 24.97 9.82 -13.41
N LYS A 336 24.97 8.68 -12.72
CA LYS A 336 26.16 7.90 -12.40
C LYS A 336 25.88 6.40 -12.39
N LYS A 337 26.93 5.62 -12.61
CA LYS A 337 26.91 4.19 -12.40
C LYS A 337 27.12 3.85 -10.92
N ILE A 338 26.40 2.88 -10.43
CA ILE A 338 26.46 2.39 -9.06
C ILE A 338 26.43 0.86 -9.04
N LYS A 339 26.99 0.27 -8.00
CA LYS A 339 27.00 -1.17 -7.81
C LYS A 339 26.07 -1.56 -6.67
N LEU A 340 25.15 -2.50 -6.94
CA LEU A 340 24.17 -2.98 -5.97
C LEU A 340 24.74 -4.19 -5.18
N ASN A 341 25.45 -3.92 -4.09
CA ASN A 341 26.21 -4.96 -3.39
C ASN A 341 25.47 -5.70 -2.28
N GLN A 342 24.52 -5.04 -1.62
CA GLN A 342 23.79 -5.61 -0.48
C GLN A 342 22.28 -5.51 -0.75
N SER A 343 21.74 -6.59 -1.26
CA SER A 343 20.31 -6.74 -1.50
C SER A 343 19.69 -7.69 -0.49
N LYS A 344 18.54 -7.32 0.04
CA LYS A 344 17.77 -8.11 0.99
C LYS A 344 16.34 -8.24 0.52
N GLN A 345 15.75 -9.37 0.84
CA GLN A 345 14.34 -9.66 0.68
C GLN A 345 13.72 -9.84 2.06
N LEU A 346 12.51 -9.34 2.22
CA LEU A 346 11.76 -9.55 3.44
C LEU A 346 10.89 -10.80 3.27
N MET A 347 11.28 -11.89 3.92
CA MET A 347 10.50 -13.11 4.01
C MET A 347 9.92 -13.19 5.42
N ALA A 348 8.68 -12.77 5.59
CA ALA A 348 8.02 -12.73 6.90
C ALA A 348 8.91 -12.07 7.99
N ASP A 349 9.35 -12.84 8.99
CA ASP A 349 10.21 -12.35 10.09
C ASP A 349 11.71 -12.30 9.75
N GLU A 350 12.14 -12.89 8.61
CA GLU A 350 13.55 -13.03 8.27
C GLU A 350 13.95 -12.18 7.06
N ARG A 351 15.14 -11.57 7.16
CA ARG A 351 15.79 -10.86 6.06
C ARG A 351 16.79 -11.80 5.42
N SER A 352 16.44 -12.38 4.30
CA SER A 352 17.35 -13.19 3.52
C SER A 352 18.13 -12.33 2.52
N GLU A 353 19.35 -12.74 2.22
CA GLU A 353 20.13 -12.14 1.15
C GLU A 353 19.57 -12.60 -0.20
N VAL A 354 19.38 -11.66 -1.14
CA VAL A 354 18.87 -11.95 -2.47
C VAL A 354 20.02 -11.97 -3.45
N ASN A 355 20.24 -13.11 -4.09
CA ASN A 355 21.22 -13.25 -5.16
C ASN A 355 20.63 -12.89 -6.52
N GLU A 356 19.39 -13.27 -6.75
CA GLU A 356 18.64 -13.07 -8.00
C GLU A 356 17.20 -12.65 -7.71
N ALA A 357 16.67 -11.75 -8.53
CA ALA A 357 15.27 -11.36 -8.55
C ALA A 357 14.85 -10.95 -9.96
N TYR A 358 13.56 -10.92 -10.24
CA TYR A 358 13.04 -10.76 -11.59
C TYR A 358 11.96 -9.67 -11.64
N ALA A 359 11.60 -9.23 -12.83
CA ALA A 359 10.47 -8.32 -13.00
C ALA A 359 9.25 -8.85 -12.23
N GLY A 360 8.63 -7.97 -11.45
CA GLY A 360 7.56 -8.34 -10.52
C GLY A 360 7.98 -8.44 -9.07
N ASP A 361 9.25 -8.71 -8.78
CA ASP A 361 9.76 -8.76 -7.42
C ASP A 361 9.99 -7.36 -6.83
N VAL A 362 9.99 -7.31 -5.51
CA VAL A 362 10.41 -6.16 -4.73
C VAL A 362 11.66 -6.55 -3.95
N ILE A 363 12.71 -5.75 -4.06
CA ILE A 363 13.96 -5.95 -3.31
C ILE A 363 14.32 -4.72 -2.50
N GLY A 364 14.85 -4.92 -1.31
CA GLY A 364 15.49 -3.87 -0.52
C GLY A 364 16.99 -3.84 -0.78
N VAL A 365 17.53 -2.68 -1.08
CA VAL A 365 18.98 -2.48 -1.28
C VAL A 365 19.50 -1.53 -0.22
N PHE A 366 20.66 -1.85 0.35
CA PHE A 366 21.32 -0.93 1.27
C PHE A 366 21.60 0.40 0.58
N ASP A 367 21.18 1.49 1.21
CA ASP A 367 21.30 2.83 0.66
C ASP A 367 22.23 3.70 1.53
N PRO A 368 23.41 4.05 1.05
CA PRO A 368 24.29 4.99 1.75
C PRO A 368 23.78 6.44 1.76
N GLY A 369 22.54 6.69 1.32
CA GLY A 369 21.91 8.01 1.28
C GLY A 369 21.89 8.64 -0.11
N ILE A 370 22.02 7.83 -1.16
CA ILE A 370 22.06 8.30 -2.56
C ILE A 370 20.72 8.23 -3.27
N PHE A 371 19.79 7.41 -2.79
CA PHE A 371 18.49 7.24 -3.43
C PHE A 371 17.43 8.17 -2.85
N SER A 372 16.49 8.52 -3.72
CA SER A 372 15.24 9.21 -3.40
C SER A 372 14.06 8.39 -3.92
N ILE A 373 12.87 8.60 -3.34
CA ILE A 373 11.63 8.00 -3.85
C ILE A 373 11.40 8.50 -5.27
N GLY A 374 11.06 7.59 -6.18
CA GLY A 374 10.91 7.86 -7.63
C GLY A 374 12.18 7.67 -8.46
N ASP A 375 13.33 7.46 -7.82
CA ASP A 375 14.59 7.23 -8.57
C ASP A 375 14.51 5.95 -9.40
N THR A 376 15.07 6.02 -10.61
CA THR A 376 15.12 4.93 -11.57
C THR A 376 16.54 4.41 -11.73
N ILE A 377 16.69 3.10 -11.78
CA ILE A 377 17.94 2.41 -12.10
C ILE A 377 17.73 1.49 -13.31
N THR A 378 18.71 1.48 -14.21
CA THR A 378 18.62 0.72 -15.47
C THR A 378 19.97 0.07 -15.82
N THR A 379 19.93 -1.00 -16.61
CA THR A 379 21.08 -1.50 -17.35
C THR A 379 20.91 -1.21 -18.85
N GLY A 380 21.93 -1.52 -19.63
CA GLY A 380 21.90 -1.30 -21.08
C GLY A 380 22.38 0.10 -21.50
N LYS A 381 22.25 0.39 -22.77
CA LYS A 381 22.76 1.64 -23.38
C LYS A 381 21.76 2.80 -23.33
N LYS A 382 20.45 2.49 -23.35
CA LYS A 382 19.39 3.48 -23.26
C LYS A 382 19.01 3.68 -21.81
N HIS A 383 19.13 4.90 -21.33
CA HIS A 383 18.74 5.29 -19.98
C HIS A 383 17.44 6.07 -20.06
N PHE A 384 16.51 5.78 -19.16
CA PHE A 384 15.18 6.39 -19.07
C PHE A 384 14.78 6.53 -17.60
N ALA A 385 13.77 7.35 -17.34
CA ALA A 385 13.13 7.46 -16.03
C ALA A 385 11.68 6.95 -16.10
N PHE A 386 11.28 6.17 -15.10
CA PHE A 386 9.86 5.91 -14.90
C PHE A 386 9.15 7.20 -14.46
N GLU A 387 7.85 7.28 -14.74
CA GLU A 387 7.04 8.39 -14.28
C GLU A 387 7.22 8.58 -12.77
N GLY A 388 7.47 9.82 -12.36
CA GLY A 388 7.70 10.15 -10.95
C GLY A 388 6.50 9.83 -10.07
N ILE A 389 6.75 9.51 -8.81
CA ILE A 389 5.70 9.31 -7.83
C ILE A 389 5.26 10.69 -7.33
N PRO A 390 4.01 11.11 -7.56
CA PRO A 390 3.55 12.42 -7.11
C PRO A 390 3.57 12.53 -5.59
N THR A 391 3.93 13.71 -5.10
CA THR A 391 3.92 14.05 -3.69
C THR A 391 2.60 14.75 -3.37
N PHE A 392 1.88 14.31 -2.34
CA PHE A 392 0.65 14.96 -1.92
C PHE A 392 0.94 16.30 -1.24
N ALA A 393 0.08 17.28 -1.49
CA ALA A 393 0.15 18.55 -0.77
C ALA A 393 -0.18 18.31 0.71
N PRO A 394 0.64 18.79 1.66
CA PRO A 394 0.30 18.73 3.07
C PRO A 394 -0.96 19.53 3.39
N GLU A 395 -1.75 19.03 4.34
CA GLU A 395 -2.97 19.66 4.83
C GLU A 395 -2.77 20.29 6.22
N HIS A 396 -1.75 19.85 6.96
CA HIS A 396 -1.44 20.33 8.30
C HIS A 396 0.01 20.76 8.40
N PHE A 397 0.23 21.88 9.08
CA PHE A 397 1.56 22.48 9.23
C PHE A 397 1.90 22.78 10.68
N ALA A 398 3.14 22.55 11.06
CA ALA A 398 3.67 22.93 12.36
C ALA A 398 5.12 23.42 12.25
N MET A 399 5.47 24.40 13.06
CA MET A 399 6.85 24.78 13.30
C MET A 399 7.44 23.85 14.35
N ILE A 400 8.60 23.27 14.06
CA ILE A 400 9.34 22.45 15.02
C ILE A 400 10.70 23.07 15.34
N ARG A 401 11.07 22.96 16.61
CA ARG A 401 12.37 23.43 17.14
C ARG A 401 12.93 22.36 18.08
N ASN A 402 14.23 22.21 18.07
CA ASN A 402 14.91 21.35 19.04
C ASN A 402 14.85 21.95 20.45
N LYS A 403 14.51 21.16 21.47
CA LYS A 403 14.53 21.59 22.87
C LYS A 403 15.95 21.78 23.43
N ASP A 404 16.90 20.98 22.94
CA ASP A 404 18.27 20.96 23.43
C ASP A 404 19.24 21.37 22.32
N THR A 405 19.77 22.58 22.41
CA THR A 405 20.69 23.16 21.43
C THR A 405 21.94 22.29 21.19
N MET A 406 22.38 21.53 22.18
CA MET A 406 23.52 20.59 22.06
C MET A 406 23.23 19.42 21.09
N LYS A 407 21.97 19.10 20.86
CA LYS A 407 21.53 18.02 19.96
C LYS A 407 21.14 18.51 18.55
N ARG A 408 21.58 19.72 18.16
CA ARG A 408 21.25 20.31 16.84
C ARG A 408 21.59 19.38 15.67
N LYS A 409 22.77 18.74 15.68
CA LYS A 409 23.18 17.83 14.60
C LYS A 409 22.27 16.62 14.49
N GLN A 410 21.88 16.03 15.62
CA GLN A 410 20.97 14.89 15.67
C GLN A 410 19.55 15.29 15.19
N PHE A 411 19.09 16.48 15.59
CA PHE A 411 17.81 17.04 15.18
C PHE A 411 17.74 17.19 13.66
N VAL A 412 18.68 17.94 13.06
CA VAL A 412 18.70 18.15 11.61
C VAL A 412 18.78 16.81 10.87
N LYS A 413 19.71 15.93 11.27
CA LYS A 413 19.86 14.61 10.66
C LYS A 413 18.58 13.77 10.76
N GLY A 414 17.92 13.77 11.93
CA GLY A 414 16.68 12.99 12.16
C GLY A 414 15.54 13.50 11.29
N VAL A 415 15.33 14.82 11.28
CA VAL A 415 14.25 15.43 10.49
C VAL A 415 14.45 15.23 8.99
N GLU A 416 15.68 15.46 8.48
CA GLU A 416 16.00 15.22 7.06
C GLU A 416 15.81 13.75 6.68
N GLN A 417 16.24 12.81 7.54
CA GLN A 417 16.12 11.39 7.26
C GLN A 417 14.65 10.96 7.18
N ILE A 418 13.83 11.38 8.16
CA ILE A 418 12.39 11.08 8.18
C ILE A 418 11.66 11.72 6.98
N ALA A 419 12.07 12.91 6.57
CA ALA A 419 11.55 13.56 5.36
C ALA A 419 11.94 12.81 4.07
N LYS A 420 13.19 12.32 3.98
CA LYS A 420 13.65 11.51 2.82
C LYS A 420 12.97 10.16 2.71
N GLU A 421 12.44 9.64 3.82
CA GLU A 421 11.56 8.46 3.82
C GLU A 421 10.12 8.78 3.34
N GLY A 422 9.81 10.08 3.19
CA GLY A 422 8.50 10.56 2.77
C GLY A 422 7.45 10.53 3.88
N ALA A 423 7.83 10.31 5.13
CA ALA A 423 6.89 10.33 6.25
C ALA A 423 6.37 11.73 6.59
N ILE A 424 7.16 12.76 6.26
CA ILE A 424 6.83 14.18 6.43
C ILE A 424 7.43 14.98 5.27
N GLN A 425 6.93 16.19 5.07
CA GLN A 425 7.57 17.19 4.21
C GLN A 425 8.14 18.30 5.08
N ILE A 426 9.30 18.82 4.72
CA ILE A 426 9.93 19.89 5.49
C ILE A 426 10.24 21.10 4.61
N PHE A 427 10.03 22.26 5.21
CA PHE A 427 10.23 23.56 4.57
C PHE A 427 11.02 24.47 5.50
N THR A 428 11.85 25.32 4.90
CA THR A 428 12.60 26.37 5.60
C THR A 428 12.23 27.73 5.02
N GLU A 429 12.44 28.79 5.78
CA GLU A 429 12.35 30.14 5.21
C GLU A 429 13.38 30.34 4.11
N LEU A 430 13.08 31.16 3.13
CA LEU A 430 13.98 31.48 2.04
C LEU A 430 15.28 32.09 2.59
N GLY A 431 16.40 31.37 2.40
CA GLY A 431 17.69 31.77 2.95
C GLY A 431 17.85 31.53 4.46
N GLY A 432 16.87 30.88 5.09
CA GLY A 432 16.89 30.51 6.51
C GLY A 432 17.68 29.22 6.76
N GLY A 433 18.09 29.00 8.01
CA GLY A 433 18.76 27.79 8.45
C GLY A 433 17.77 26.70 8.91
N MET A 434 18.33 25.55 9.28
CA MET A 434 17.58 24.39 9.82
C MET A 434 17.35 24.48 11.34
N GLU A 435 17.23 25.70 11.90
CA GLU A 435 16.96 25.90 13.32
C GLU A 435 15.46 25.88 13.62
N GLU A 436 14.69 26.44 12.71
CA GLU A 436 13.25 26.44 12.69
C GLU A 436 12.79 25.78 11.39
N ILE A 437 12.14 24.65 11.54
CA ILE A 437 11.68 23.86 10.40
C ILE A 437 10.16 23.86 10.40
N ILE A 438 9.58 24.18 9.27
CA ILE A 438 8.15 23.96 9.04
C ILE A 438 7.98 22.54 8.55
N VAL A 439 7.18 21.76 9.26
CA VAL A 439 6.79 20.42 8.88
C VAL A 439 5.38 20.45 8.31
N GLY A 440 5.21 19.90 7.12
CA GLY A 440 3.92 19.64 6.50
C GLY A 440 3.61 18.16 6.49
N VAL A 441 2.36 17.80 6.81
CA VAL A 441 1.86 16.43 6.85
C VAL A 441 0.46 16.35 6.26
N VAL A 442 0.08 15.19 5.73
CA VAL A 442 -1.29 14.93 5.23
C VAL A 442 -2.25 14.74 6.41
N GLY A 443 -1.82 14.05 7.46
CA GLY A 443 -2.63 13.81 8.65
C GLY A 443 -1.89 14.05 9.96
N VAL A 444 -2.62 14.42 11.00
CA VAL A 444 -2.08 14.87 12.29
C VAL A 444 -1.29 13.79 13.03
N LEU A 445 -1.61 12.51 12.85
CA LEU A 445 -0.88 11.40 13.47
C LEU A 445 0.59 11.32 13.00
N GLN A 446 0.90 11.82 11.80
CA GLN A 446 2.28 11.87 11.32
C GLN A 446 3.18 12.75 12.22
N PHE A 447 2.64 13.78 12.86
CA PHE A 447 3.39 14.56 13.86
C PHE A 447 3.74 13.74 15.10
N GLU A 448 2.84 12.88 15.58
CA GLU A 448 3.12 12.01 16.72
C GLU A 448 4.17 10.96 16.38
N VAL A 449 4.11 10.41 15.16
CA VAL A 449 5.13 9.50 14.64
C VAL A 449 6.48 10.21 14.55
N LEU A 450 6.51 11.45 14.06
CA LEU A 450 7.72 12.27 14.02
C LEU A 450 8.34 12.47 15.41
N GLU A 451 7.52 12.89 16.39
CA GLU A 451 7.99 13.10 17.77
C GLU A 451 8.52 11.81 18.38
N HIS A 452 7.79 10.70 18.21
CA HIS A 452 8.19 9.38 18.70
C HIS A 452 9.52 8.92 18.08
N ARG A 453 9.68 9.05 16.76
CA ARG A 453 10.88 8.66 16.04
C ARG A 453 12.09 9.52 16.41
N LEU A 454 11.91 10.85 16.46
CA LEU A 454 13.00 11.76 16.88
C LEU A 454 13.50 11.44 18.29
N LYS A 455 12.57 11.13 19.21
CA LYS A 455 12.94 10.77 20.60
C LYS A 455 13.66 9.43 20.66
N ASN A 456 13.12 8.39 20.06
CA ASN A 456 13.60 7.02 20.23
C ASN A 456 14.79 6.66 19.31
N GLU A 457 14.82 7.19 18.08
CA GLU A 457 15.87 6.87 17.11
C GLU A 457 17.05 7.86 17.16
N TYR A 458 16.79 9.13 17.48
CA TYR A 458 17.79 10.21 17.45
C TYR A 458 18.07 10.83 18.81
N ASN A 459 17.35 10.42 19.86
CA ASN A 459 17.42 10.98 21.21
C ASN A 459 17.21 12.50 21.23
N VAL A 460 16.23 12.99 20.46
CA VAL A 460 15.89 14.41 20.29
C VAL A 460 14.46 14.65 20.73
N GLU A 461 14.24 15.64 21.58
CA GLU A 461 12.92 16.17 21.91
C GLU A 461 12.70 17.53 21.23
N ILE A 462 11.48 17.75 20.75
CA ILE A 462 11.13 18.96 20.02
C ILE A 462 10.03 19.76 20.70
N HIS A 463 10.00 21.06 20.43
CA HIS A 463 8.83 21.91 20.59
C HIS A 463 8.10 21.94 19.25
N LYS A 464 6.78 21.70 19.27
CA LYS A 464 5.91 21.77 18.12
C LYS A 464 4.86 22.87 18.34
N SER A 465 4.76 23.79 17.39
CA SER A 465 3.77 24.86 17.37
C SER A 465 2.95 24.76 16.10
N PRO A 466 1.65 24.47 16.17
CA PRO A 466 0.78 24.42 14.99
C PRO A 466 0.81 25.75 14.23
N LEU A 467 0.72 25.67 12.90
CA LEU A 467 0.65 26.82 12.00
C LEU A 467 -0.71 26.85 11.28
N PRO A 468 -1.25 28.02 10.95
CA PRO A 468 -2.60 28.14 10.40
C PRO A 468 -2.68 27.93 8.88
N TYR A 469 -1.64 27.39 8.27
CA TYR A 469 -1.63 27.15 6.82
C TYR A 469 -2.46 25.92 6.45
N GLN A 470 -3.16 26.03 5.31
CA GLN A 470 -3.97 24.96 4.75
C GLN A 470 -3.63 24.65 3.29
N TYR A 471 -2.98 25.59 2.61
CA TYR A 471 -2.63 25.44 1.20
C TYR A 471 -1.15 25.68 0.97
N ILE A 472 -0.56 24.83 0.13
CA ILE A 472 0.80 24.97 -0.37
C ILE A 472 0.75 25.07 -1.90
N ARG A 473 1.57 25.93 -2.48
CA ARG A 473 1.70 26.06 -3.92
C ARG A 473 3.16 26.21 -4.31
N TRP A 474 3.58 25.43 -5.27
CA TRP A 474 4.90 25.55 -5.87
C TRP A 474 4.91 26.69 -6.87
N VAL A 475 5.98 27.47 -6.84
CA VAL A 475 6.16 28.59 -7.76
C VAL A 475 7.00 28.14 -8.94
N LYS A 476 6.59 28.52 -10.14
CA LYS A 476 7.33 28.19 -11.37
C LYS A 476 8.77 28.68 -11.24
N GLU A 477 9.72 27.85 -11.69
CA GLU A 477 11.14 28.15 -11.68
C GLU A 477 11.43 29.45 -12.45
N GLY A 478 12.32 30.29 -11.89
CA GLY A 478 12.67 31.59 -12.45
C GLY A 478 11.77 32.75 -12.01
N THR A 479 10.73 32.52 -11.19
CA THR A 479 9.89 33.60 -10.64
C THR A 479 10.61 34.33 -9.50
N ASP A 480 10.71 35.66 -9.58
CA ASP A 480 11.26 36.47 -8.49
C ASP A 480 10.24 36.62 -7.36
N LEU A 481 10.44 35.84 -6.31
CA LEU A 481 9.57 35.88 -5.12
C LEU A 481 9.60 37.21 -4.36
N LYS A 482 10.65 38.04 -4.53
CA LYS A 482 10.75 39.32 -3.83
C LYS A 482 9.79 40.35 -4.39
N SER A 483 9.53 40.30 -5.68
CA SER A 483 8.64 41.19 -6.39
C SER A 483 7.16 40.86 -6.27
N LEU A 484 6.81 39.69 -5.71
CA LEU A 484 5.41 39.26 -5.58
C LEU A 484 4.64 40.09 -4.54
N ASN A 485 3.47 40.55 -4.97
CA ASN A 485 2.49 41.19 -4.09
C ASN A 485 1.60 40.09 -3.46
N LEU A 486 1.86 39.76 -2.21
CA LEU A 486 1.21 38.70 -1.45
C LEU A 486 0.47 39.25 -0.25
N SER A 487 -0.54 38.54 0.24
CA SER A 487 -1.20 38.89 1.51
C SER A 487 -0.21 38.71 2.67
N SER A 488 -0.40 39.50 3.75
CA SER A 488 0.51 39.54 4.90
C SER A 488 0.63 38.19 5.66
N ASP A 489 -0.33 37.31 5.48
CA ASP A 489 -0.41 35.97 6.09
C ASP A 489 0.20 34.89 5.20
N THR A 490 0.63 35.24 3.97
CA THR A 490 1.33 34.30 3.06
C THR A 490 2.79 34.19 3.46
N ARG A 491 3.29 32.95 3.57
CA ARG A 491 4.70 32.69 3.92
C ARG A 491 5.48 32.15 2.72
N LYS A 492 6.66 32.70 2.49
CA LYS A 492 7.60 32.28 1.45
C LYS A 492 8.56 31.28 2.05
N VAL A 493 8.60 30.06 1.50
CA VAL A 493 9.44 28.97 1.98
C VAL A 493 10.12 28.25 0.82
N GLN A 494 11.07 27.37 1.13
CA GLN A 494 11.70 26.46 0.20
C GLN A 494 11.69 25.04 0.77
N ASP A 495 11.62 24.05 -0.14
CA ASP A 495 11.75 22.65 0.22
C ASP A 495 13.23 22.21 0.37
N LEU A 496 13.45 20.91 0.64
CA LEU A 496 14.81 20.33 0.76
C LEU A 496 15.66 20.46 -0.51
N LYS A 497 15.03 20.59 -1.69
CA LYS A 497 15.71 20.78 -2.98
C LYS A 497 16.01 22.26 -3.27
N GLY A 498 15.55 23.16 -2.38
CA GLY A 498 15.67 24.61 -2.57
C GLY A 498 14.60 25.18 -3.52
N GLN A 499 13.59 24.40 -3.88
CA GLN A 499 12.50 24.89 -4.70
C GLN A 499 11.60 25.83 -3.91
N PRO A 500 11.30 27.03 -4.44
CA PRO A 500 10.48 28.00 -3.73
C PRO A 500 9.00 27.64 -3.75
N LEU A 501 8.33 27.91 -2.60
CA LEU A 501 6.91 27.66 -2.39
C LEU A 501 6.25 28.78 -1.60
N LEU A 502 4.92 28.81 -1.68
CA LEU A 502 4.08 29.71 -0.89
C LEU A 502 3.13 28.92 -0.02
N LEU A 503 3.05 29.27 1.26
CA LEU A 503 2.06 28.75 2.20
C LEU A 503 0.96 29.79 2.41
N PHE A 504 -0.30 29.35 2.29
CA PHE A 504 -1.48 30.19 2.44
C PHE A 504 -2.38 29.66 3.55
N THR A 505 -3.02 30.56 4.28
CA THR A 505 -3.97 30.22 5.35
C THR A 505 -5.34 29.81 4.81
N ASN A 506 -5.70 30.27 3.61
CA ASN A 506 -6.99 30.01 2.97
C ASN A 506 -6.91 30.13 1.45
N ASP A 507 -7.95 29.70 0.75
CA ASP A 507 -8.04 29.73 -0.71
C ASP A 507 -8.10 31.18 -1.28
N TRP A 508 -8.64 32.12 -0.50
CA TRP A 508 -8.65 33.51 -0.90
C TRP A 508 -7.23 34.06 -1.10
N GLY A 509 -6.29 33.71 -0.22
CA GLY A 509 -4.89 34.10 -0.35
C GLY A 509 -4.25 33.59 -1.64
N VAL A 510 -4.59 32.37 -2.08
CA VAL A 510 -4.12 31.79 -3.35
C VAL A 510 -4.63 32.61 -4.53
N ARG A 511 -5.95 32.89 -4.58
CA ARG A 511 -6.57 33.68 -5.64
C ARG A 511 -6.03 35.12 -5.67
N TRP A 512 -5.90 35.74 -4.49
CA TRP A 512 -5.31 37.05 -4.36
C TRP A 512 -3.90 37.12 -4.96
N ALA A 513 -3.06 36.16 -4.65
CA ALA A 513 -1.70 36.09 -5.18
C ALA A 513 -1.68 36.03 -6.72
N GLN A 514 -2.58 35.23 -7.32
CA GLN A 514 -2.71 35.11 -8.77
C GLN A 514 -3.25 36.40 -9.40
N ASP A 515 -4.27 37.01 -8.82
CA ASP A 515 -4.88 38.23 -9.34
C ASP A 515 -3.94 39.44 -9.32
N LYS A 516 -3.14 39.55 -8.25
CA LYS A 516 -2.22 40.68 -8.05
C LYS A 516 -0.91 40.57 -8.79
N ASN A 517 -0.55 39.35 -9.23
CA ASN A 517 0.71 39.10 -9.92
C ASN A 517 0.45 38.45 -11.30
N LYS A 518 0.24 39.30 -12.32
CA LYS A 518 -0.02 38.84 -13.67
C LYS A 518 1.10 37.90 -14.16
N GLY A 519 0.74 36.68 -14.55
CA GLY A 519 1.68 35.67 -15.04
C GLY A 519 2.29 34.80 -13.94
N LEU A 520 1.87 34.93 -12.67
CA LEU A 520 2.24 34.02 -11.61
C LEU A 520 1.56 32.66 -11.82
N GLU A 521 2.36 31.64 -12.09
CA GLU A 521 1.91 30.25 -12.17
C GLU A 521 2.16 29.57 -10.82
N LEU A 522 1.06 29.19 -10.16
CA LEU A 522 1.07 28.40 -8.93
C LEU A 522 0.67 26.96 -9.23
N LEU A 523 1.55 26.01 -8.92
CA LEU A 523 1.35 24.60 -9.15
C LEU A 523 0.89 23.91 -7.87
N GLU A 524 -0.03 22.95 -8.00
CA GLU A 524 -0.51 22.14 -6.88
C GLU A 524 0.45 21.00 -6.53
N PHE A 525 1.34 20.66 -7.44
CA PHE A 525 2.30 19.57 -7.29
C PHE A 525 3.70 20.03 -7.67
N SER A 526 4.72 19.46 -7.01
CA SER A 526 6.10 19.60 -7.45
C SER A 526 6.25 18.95 -8.82
N LYS A 527 6.82 19.67 -9.78
CA LYS A 527 7.38 19.01 -10.96
C LYS A 527 8.70 18.39 -10.56
N ASN A 528 8.73 17.06 -10.43
CA ASN A 528 9.97 16.32 -10.19
C ASN A 528 10.92 16.41 -11.37
#